data_3d7dd081e66bdeca61802188d3173002
#
_entry.id   3d7dd081e66bdeca61802188d3173002
#
_cell.length_a   1.000
_cell.length_b   1.000
_cell.length_c   1.000
_cell.angle_alpha   90.00
_cell.angle_beta   90.00
_cell.angle_gamma   90.00
#
_symmetry.space_group_name_H-M   'P 1'
#
loop_
_entity.id
_entity.type
_entity.pdbx_description
1 polymer ?
#
loop_
_entity_poly.entity_id
_entity_poly.type
_entity_poly.pdbx_seq_one_letter_code
_entity_poly.pdbx_strand_id
1 'polypeptide(L)'
;YYFFRHEFGAGCGRHTLVLADEYSAHARAAGYEAVSFLRSTRPGPGEAEGIAEWRISHDIEPDVYSLGDFDFTRPKAGLLVSRRAAPEVQPATGRVYDYPGEYLTRPDGEAYVRTRMEELQAQHERAHATASTRGLAVGNLFELHDHPRADQNREYLVVSAVHTLRSVAYETELQPE
;
A
#
# COMPACT_ATOMS: atom_id res chain seq x y z
N TYR A 1 1.47 -5.96 7.12
CA TYR A 1 0.93 -4.60 7.00
C TYR A 1 -0.08 -4.33 8.10
N TYR A 2 -0.13 -3.11 8.63
CA TYR A 2 -1.13 -2.70 9.60
C TYR A 2 -1.70 -1.33 9.26
N PHE A 3 -2.95 -1.09 9.66
CA PHE A 3 -3.62 0.20 9.53
C PHE A 3 -4.67 0.38 10.62
N PHE A 4 -5.14 1.62 10.79
CA PHE A 4 -6.22 1.92 11.73
C PHE A 4 -7.53 2.11 10.98
N ARG A 5 -8.57 1.42 11.45
CA ARG A 5 -9.94 1.65 11.03
C ARG A 5 -10.63 2.56 12.03
N HIS A 6 -11.26 3.61 11.52
CA HIS A 6 -12.00 4.58 12.33
C HIS A 6 -13.49 4.41 12.05
N GLU A 7 -14.28 4.18 13.09
CA GLU A 7 -15.73 4.06 13.02
C GLU A 7 -16.33 5.16 13.88
N PHE A 8 -17.23 5.95 13.30
CA PHE A 8 -17.94 7.02 14.00
C PHE A 8 -19.39 6.57 14.23
N GLY A 9 -19.80 6.42 15.49
CA GLY A 9 -21.15 6.09 15.91
C GLY A 9 -21.71 7.14 16.88
N ALA A 10 -23.00 7.02 17.21
CA ALA A 10 -23.66 7.94 18.15
C ALA A 10 -23.05 7.82 19.55
N GLY A 11 -22.03 8.62 19.85
CA GLY A 11 -21.49 8.76 21.20
C GLY A 11 -19.98 8.68 21.35
N CYS A 12 -19.25 7.88 20.57
CA CYS A 12 -17.77 7.88 20.57
C CYS A 12 -17.23 7.22 19.30
N GLY A 13 -16.07 7.73 18.83
CA GLY A 13 -15.32 7.09 17.76
C GLY A 13 -14.59 5.84 18.27
N ARG A 14 -14.59 4.77 17.47
CA ARG A 14 -13.80 3.57 17.73
C ARG A 14 -12.58 3.58 16.80
N HIS A 15 -11.40 3.32 17.36
CA HIS A 15 -10.17 3.11 16.63
C HIS A 15 -9.80 1.64 16.77
N THR A 16 -9.68 0.93 15.65
CA THR A 16 -9.30 -0.48 15.64
C THR A 16 -8.00 -0.63 14.87
N LEU A 17 -6.98 -1.19 15.50
CA LEU A 17 -5.77 -1.63 14.81
C LEU A 17 -6.09 -2.91 14.05
N VAL A 18 -5.89 -2.90 12.75
CA VAL A 18 -6.05 -4.06 11.86
C VAL A 18 -4.68 -4.53 11.42
N LEU A 19 -4.37 -5.80 11.66
CA LEU A 19 -3.21 -6.48 11.10
C LEU A 19 -3.67 -7.28 9.90
N ALA A 20 -3.02 -7.09 8.77
CA ALA A 20 -3.39 -7.70 7.49
C ALA A 20 -2.17 -8.36 6.86
N ASP A 21 -2.29 -9.60 6.49
CA ASP A 21 -1.29 -10.42 5.79
C ASP A 21 -1.78 -10.94 4.44
N GLU A 22 -3.07 -10.70 4.14
CA GLU A 22 -3.70 -11.12 2.90
C GLU A 22 -4.48 -9.98 2.24
N TYR A 23 -4.58 -10.04 0.93
CA TYR A 23 -5.39 -9.12 0.12
C TYR A 23 -6.86 -9.09 0.54
N SER A 24 -7.41 -10.22 0.95
CA SER A 24 -8.79 -10.38 1.40
C SER A 24 -9.14 -9.57 2.67
N ALA A 25 -8.15 -9.11 3.42
CA ALA A 25 -8.33 -8.24 4.58
C ALA A 25 -8.70 -6.80 4.21
N HIS A 26 -8.54 -6.43 2.94
CA HIS A 26 -8.81 -5.10 2.42
C HIS A 26 -10.16 -5.06 1.71
N ALA A 27 -10.88 -3.97 1.88
CA ALA A 27 -12.17 -3.75 1.23
C ALA A 27 -12.11 -2.49 0.35
N ARG A 28 -12.92 -2.47 -0.71
CA ARG A 28 -13.11 -1.26 -1.50
C ARG A 28 -13.79 -0.18 -0.66
N ALA A 29 -13.36 1.06 -0.85
CA ALA A 29 -13.97 2.19 -0.16
C ALA A 29 -15.40 2.41 -0.67
N ALA A 30 -16.38 2.38 0.24
CA ALA A 30 -17.80 2.57 -0.13
C ALA A 30 -18.02 3.94 -0.79
N GLY A 31 -18.55 3.94 -2.01
CA GLY A 31 -18.73 5.14 -2.84
C GLY A 31 -17.47 5.65 -3.55
N TYR A 32 -16.33 4.96 -3.38
CA TYR A 32 -15.07 5.24 -4.05
C TYR A 32 -14.43 3.96 -4.60
N GLU A 33 -15.25 2.97 -4.94
CA GLU A 33 -14.79 1.72 -5.54
C GLU A 33 -14.03 1.95 -6.85
N ALA A 34 -14.45 3.02 -7.58
CA ALA A 34 -13.83 3.52 -8.79
C ALA A 34 -13.56 5.02 -8.64
N VAL A 35 -12.36 5.46 -8.95
CA VAL A 35 -11.95 6.86 -8.87
C VAL A 35 -11.35 7.29 -10.20
N SER A 36 -11.91 8.34 -10.80
CA SER A 36 -11.45 8.85 -12.09
C SER A 36 -10.22 9.76 -11.95
N PHE A 37 -9.31 9.64 -12.91
CA PHE A 37 -8.25 10.61 -13.09
C PHE A 37 -8.80 11.89 -13.73
N LEU A 38 -8.60 13.02 -13.06
CA LEU A 38 -9.08 14.33 -13.52
C LEU A 38 -8.03 15.01 -14.37
N ARG A 39 -8.47 15.62 -15.47
CA ARG A 39 -7.57 16.43 -16.33
C ARG A 39 -7.27 17.80 -15.74
N SER A 40 -7.97 18.20 -14.68
CA SER A 40 -7.81 19.50 -14.02
C SER A 40 -7.34 19.29 -12.57
N THR A 41 -6.34 20.07 -12.16
CA THR A 41 -5.78 20.03 -10.80
C THR A 41 -6.63 20.74 -9.75
N ARG A 42 -7.70 21.43 -10.17
CA ARG A 42 -8.67 22.11 -9.27
C ARG A 42 -10.08 21.83 -9.74
N PRO A 43 -10.77 20.86 -9.15
CA PRO A 43 -12.20 20.73 -9.36
C PRO A 43 -12.89 22.01 -8.85
N GLY A 44 -13.75 22.57 -9.70
CA GLY A 44 -14.63 23.67 -9.32
C GLY A 44 -15.71 23.25 -8.34
N PRO A 45 -16.48 24.18 -7.74
CA PRO A 45 -17.62 23.86 -6.91
C PRO A 45 -18.62 23.01 -7.72
N GLY A 46 -18.88 21.77 -7.28
CA GLY A 46 -19.79 20.83 -7.94
C GLY A 46 -19.14 19.89 -8.98
N GLU A 47 -17.82 19.96 -9.22
CA GLU A 47 -17.13 18.97 -10.00
C GLU A 47 -16.93 17.65 -9.25
N ALA A 48 -16.85 16.54 -10.00
CA ALA A 48 -16.67 15.21 -9.45
C ALA A 48 -15.36 15.11 -8.68
N GLU A 49 -15.39 14.41 -7.55
CA GLU A 49 -14.19 14.05 -6.80
C GLU A 49 -13.33 13.06 -7.61
N GLY A 50 -12.01 13.22 -7.54
CA GLY A 50 -11.10 12.35 -8.29
C GLY A 50 -9.63 12.63 -8.00
N ILE A 51 -8.77 11.97 -8.76
CA ILE A 51 -7.31 12.08 -8.67
C ILE A 51 -6.81 13.09 -9.70
N ALA A 52 -6.18 14.16 -9.24
CA ALA A 52 -5.67 15.24 -10.10
C ALA A 52 -4.20 15.04 -10.50
N GLU A 53 -3.41 14.41 -9.65
CA GLU A 53 -2.01 14.11 -9.93
C GLU A 53 -1.73 12.64 -9.64
N TRP A 54 -0.95 12.03 -10.51
CA TRP A 54 -0.56 10.62 -10.41
C TRP A 54 0.89 10.44 -10.82
N ARG A 55 1.68 9.86 -9.92
CA ARG A 55 3.09 9.58 -10.16
C ARG A 55 3.42 8.17 -9.71
N ILE A 56 4.01 7.38 -10.58
CA ILE A 56 4.54 6.07 -10.26
C ILE A 56 6.05 6.20 -10.02
N SER A 57 6.53 5.57 -8.98
CA SER A 57 7.95 5.30 -8.71
C SER A 57 8.19 3.80 -8.72
N HIS A 58 9.34 3.41 -9.26
CA HIS A 58 9.84 2.04 -9.19
C HIS A 58 11.18 2.06 -8.49
N ASP A 59 11.30 1.30 -7.42
CA ASP A 59 12.56 1.10 -6.71
C ASP A 59 13.21 -0.19 -7.19
N ILE A 60 14.55 -0.19 -7.26
CA ILE A 60 15.33 -1.35 -7.65
C ILE A 60 15.56 -2.20 -6.40
N GLU A 61 14.95 -3.39 -6.35
CA GLU A 61 15.02 -4.29 -5.22
C GLU A 61 15.88 -5.53 -5.54
N PRO A 62 16.47 -6.19 -4.53
CA PRO A 62 17.19 -7.44 -4.72
C PRO A 62 16.29 -8.53 -5.33
N ASP A 63 16.83 -9.31 -6.26
CA ASP A 63 16.11 -10.41 -6.91
C ASP A 63 16.23 -11.75 -6.17
N VAL A 64 17.17 -11.87 -5.23
CA VAL A 64 17.35 -13.08 -4.41
C VAL A 64 17.47 -12.70 -2.94
N TYR A 65 16.66 -13.34 -2.12
CA TYR A 65 16.79 -13.31 -0.67
C TYR A 65 17.15 -14.70 -0.15
N SER A 66 18.19 -14.75 0.67
CA SER A 66 18.70 -15.98 1.29
C SER A 66 18.70 -15.81 2.80
N LEU A 67 18.22 -16.82 3.50
CA LEU A 67 18.17 -16.82 4.96
C LEU A 67 18.85 -18.08 5.48
N GLY A 68 19.74 -17.93 6.45
CA GLY A 68 20.47 -19.03 7.05
C GLY A 68 20.25 -19.13 8.54
N ASP A 69 20.30 -20.35 9.06
CA ASP A 69 20.36 -20.60 10.50
C ASP A 69 21.23 -21.80 10.82
N PHE A 70 21.55 -22.00 12.10
CA PHE A 70 22.36 -23.09 12.58
C PHE A 70 21.75 -23.73 13.84
N ASP A 71 21.41 -25.02 13.72
CA ASP A 71 20.96 -25.82 14.85
C ASP A 71 22.13 -26.61 15.46
N PHE A 72 22.62 -26.18 16.60
CA PHE A 72 23.73 -26.85 17.31
C PHE A 72 23.38 -28.27 17.80
N THR A 73 22.10 -28.59 17.93
CA THR A 73 21.63 -29.94 18.29
C THR A 73 21.64 -30.88 17.08
N ARG A 74 21.55 -30.32 15.87
CA ARG A 74 21.55 -31.03 14.60
C ARG A 74 22.49 -30.33 13.59
N PRO A 75 23.80 -30.32 13.83
CA PRO A 75 24.76 -29.51 13.07
C PRO A 75 24.86 -29.86 11.58
N LYS A 76 24.29 -30.99 11.15
CA LYS A 76 24.20 -31.41 9.77
C LYS A 76 22.89 -31.02 9.07
N ALA A 77 21.96 -30.38 9.78
CA ALA A 77 20.75 -29.87 9.19
C ALA A 77 21.08 -28.69 8.26
N GLY A 78 20.76 -28.84 6.98
CA GLY A 78 20.96 -27.75 6.00
C GLY A 78 19.82 -26.73 6.12
N LEU A 79 20.04 -25.70 6.94
CA LEU A 79 19.06 -24.65 7.22
C LEU A 79 19.20 -23.42 6.30
N LEU A 80 20.05 -23.45 5.30
CA LEU A 80 20.11 -22.39 4.29
C LEU A 80 18.93 -22.53 3.31
N VAL A 81 18.14 -21.48 3.20
CA VAL A 81 17.01 -21.36 2.26
C VAL A 81 17.18 -20.10 1.42
N SER A 82 16.63 -20.11 0.21
CA SER A 82 16.69 -18.97 -0.72
C SER A 82 15.42 -18.87 -1.55
N ARG A 83 15.01 -17.65 -1.82
CA ARG A 83 13.90 -17.33 -2.72
C ARG A 83 14.36 -16.35 -3.78
N ARG A 84 13.93 -16.55 -5.01
CA ARG A 84 14.13 -15.60 -6.11
C ARG A 84 12.80 -14.94 -6.45
N ALA A 85 12.85 -13.63 -6.74
CA ALA A 85 11.75 -12.89 -7.31
C ALA A 85 11.35 -13.46 -8.68
N ALA A 86 10.10 -13.29 -9.07
CA ALA A 86 9.65 -13.66 -10.40
C ALA A 86 10.42 -12.83 -11.46
N PRO A 87 10.90 -13.44 -12.56
CA PRO A 87 11.76 -12.76 -13.53
C PRO A 87 11.07 -11.63 -14.28
N GLU A 88 9.75 -11.59 -14.24
CA GLU A 88 8.91 -10.55 -14.87
C GLU A 88 8.91 -9.23 -14.09
N VAL A 89 9.37 -9.25 -12.84
CA VAL A 89 9.30 -8.09 -11.94
C VAL A 89 10.57 -7.24 -12.06
N GLN A 90 11.76 -7.84 -12.23
CA GLN A 90 13.02 -7.09 -12.25
C GLN A 90 14.14 -7.82 -12.99
N PRO A 91 15.08 -7.09 -13.66
CA PRO A 91 16.36 -7.63 -14.01
C PRO A 91 17.14 -8.00 -12.74
N ALA A 92 17.94 -9.07 -12.80
CA ALA A 92 18.76 -9.55 -11.67
C ALA A 92 19.66 -8.42 -11.14
N THR A 93 19.36 -7.91 -9.95
CA THR A 93 19.96 -6.69 -9.41
C THR A 93 20.81 -6.92 -8.16
N GLY A 94 20.64 -8.06 -7.50
CA GLY A 94 21.44 -8.34 -6.32
C GLY A 94 20.87 -9.42 -5.42
N ARG A 95 21.65 -9.75 -4.39
CA ARG A 95 21.30 -10.76 -3.40
C ARG A 95 21.37 -10.18 -2.01
N VAL A 96 20.39 -10.52 -1.18
CA VAL A 96 20.44 -10.31 0.26
C VAL A 96 20.68 -11.66 0.92
N TYR A 97 21.57 -11.67 1.88
CA TYR A 97 21.77 -12.79 2.81
C TYR A 97 21.63 -12.29 4.23
N ASP A 98 20.81 -12.98 5.00
CA ASP A 98 20.57 -12.65 6.40
C ASP A 98 20.83 -13.85 7.31
N TYR A 99 21.30 -13.58 8.54
CA TYR A 99 21.62 -14.56 9.56
C TYR A 99 21.63 -13.88 10.94
N PRO A 100 21.08 -14.51 11.99
CA PRO A 100 20.31 -15.75 12.01
C PRO A 100 18.87 -15.56 11.51
N GLY A 101 18.31 -16.62 10.92
CA GLY A 101 16.93 -16.63 10.44
C GLY A 101 15.89 -16.94 11.51
N GLU A 102 16.33 -17.32 12.71
CA GLU A 102 15.49 -17.66 13.87
C GLU A 102 14.48 -18.79 13.60
N TYR A 103 14.88 -19.81 12.84
CA TYR A 103 14.06 -20.99 12.59
C TYR A 103 14.84 -22.30 12.81
N LEU A 104 14.12 -23.35 13.17
CA LEU A 104 14.69 -24.66 13.49
C LEU A 104 14.36 -25.73 12.44
N THR A 105 13.43 -25.44 11.54
CA THR A 105 13.04 -26.37 10.48
C THR A 105 13.13 -25.68 9.10
N ARG A 106 13.50 -26.43 8.08
CA ARG A 106 13.58 -25.91 6.72
C ARG A 106 12.25 -25.34 6.20
N PRO A 107 11.07 -25.97 6.43
CA PRO A 107 9.79 -25.40 6.02
C PRO A 107 9.51 -24.02 6.61
N ASP A 108 9.86 -23.78 7.88
CA ASP A 108 9.69 -22.46 8.51
C ASP A 108 10.60 -21.42 7.83
N GLY A 109 11.86 -21.79 7.55
CA GLY A 109 12.78 -20.94 6.81
C GLY A 109 12.27 -20.62 5.39
N GLU A 110 11.68 -21.60 4.70
CA GLU A 110 11.07 -21.39 3.37
C GLU A 110 9.85 -20.46 3.43
N ALA A 111 9.08 -20.50 4.51
CA ALA A 111 7.98 -19.57 4.75
C ALA A 111 8.52 -18.14 5.02
N TYR A 112 9.54 -18.02 5.88
CA TYR A 112 10.12 -16.72 6.23
C TYR A 112 10.79 -16.05 5.02
N VAL A 113 11.60 -16.78 4.25
CA VAL A 113 12.26 -16.22 3.07
C VAL A 113 11.26 -15.80 1.99
N ARG A 114 10.11 -16.49 1.90
CA ARG A 114 9.01 -16.08 1.01
C ARG A 114 8.42 -14.76 1.46
N THR A 115 8.06 -14.62 2.73
CA THR A 115 7.50 -13.40 3.30
C THR A 115 8.45 -12.20 3.15
N ARG A 116 9.77 -12.41 3.39
CA ARG A 116 10.78 -11.37 3.18
C ARG A 116 10.90 -10.94 1.71
N MET A 117 10.81 -11.87 0.79
CA MET A 117 10.81 -11.55 -0.64
C MET A 117 9.54 -10.77 -1.04
N GLU A 118 8.37 -11.16 -0.54
CA GLU A 118 7.10 -10.46 -0.78
C GLU A 118 7.13 -9.03 -0.20
N GLU A 119 7.75 -8.84 0.97
CA GLU A 119 7.95 -7.52 1.59
C GLU A 119 8.81 -6.60 0.70
N LEU A 120 9.90 -7.10 0.13
CA LEU A 120 10.73 -6.35 -0.81
C LEU A 120 9.96 -6.03 -2.09
N GLN A 121 9.28 -7.02 -2.66
CA GLN A 121 8.50 -6.83 -3.89
C GLN A 121 7.36 -5.82 -3.73
N ALA A 122 6.73 -5.76 -2.55
CA ALA A 122 5.67 -4.80 -2.28
C ALA A 122 6.16 -3.33 -2.31
N GLN A 123 7.46 -3.11 -2.19
CA GLN A 123 8.06 -1.78 -2.27
C GLN A 123 8.51 -1.39 -3.67
N HIS A 124 8.61 -2.35 -4.58
CA HIS A 124 9.10 -2.14 -5.93
C HIS A 124 8.33 -1.08 -6.71
N GLU A 125 7.00 -1.07 -6.62
CA GLU A 125 6.15 -0.10 -7.30
C GLU A 125 5.28 0.65 -6.30
N ARG A 126 5.36 1.98 -6.31
CA ARG A 126 4.53 2.86 -5.49
C ARG A 126 3.90 3.95 -6.34
N ALA A 127 2.62 4.20 -6.08
CA ALA A 127 1.89 5.31 -6.66
C ALA A 127 1.74 6.43 -5.64
N HIS A 128 2.01 7.66 -6.04
CA HIS A 128 1.74 8.87 -5.28
C HIS A 128 0.70 9.69 -6.01
N ALA A 129 -0.33 10.12 -5.29
CA ALA A 129 -1.45 10.82 -5.87
C ALA A 129 -1.85 12.05 -5.03
N THR A 130 -2.34 13.08 -5.72
CA THR A 130 -3.10 14.18 -5.13
C THR A 130 -4.56 14.04 -5.57
N ALA A 131 -5.48 13.98 -4.61
CA ALA A 131 -6.89 13.73 -4.87
C ALA A 131 -7.80 14.68 -4.11
N SER A 132 -8.99 14.91 -4.65
CA SER A 132 -10.08 15.62 -3.97
C SER A 132 -11.06 14.67 -3.25
N THR A 133 -10.81 13.37 -3.31
CA THR A 133 -11.64 12.33 -2.69
C THR A 133 -11.64 12.44 -1.17
N ARG A 134 -12.83 12.39 -0.55
CA ARG A 134 -13.00 12.55 0.90
C ARG A 134 -13.11 11.21 1.64
N GLY A 135 -13.46 10.14 0.92
CA GLY A 135 -13.77 8.84 1.52
C GLY A 135 -12.66 7.78 1.39
N LEU A 136 -11.55 8.08 0.72
CA LEU A 136 -10.43 7.15 0.66
C LEU A 136 -9.65 7.18 1.98
N ALA A 137 -9.49 6.02 2.60
CA ALA A 137 -8.71 5.85 3.83
C ALA A 137 -7.66 4.76 3.66
N VAL A 138 -6.66 4.77 4.54
CA VAL A 138 -5.62 3.74 4.60
C VAL A 138 -6.26 2.36 4.81
N GLY A 139 -5.81 1.37 4.05
CA GLY A 139 -6.37 0.03 4.03
C GLY A 139 -7.51 -0.19 3.05
N ASN A 140 -7.99 0.87 2.37
CA ASN A 140 -8.99 0.72 1.32
C ASN A 140 -8.36 0.38 -0.03
N LEU A 141 -9.13 -0.38 -0.83
CA LEU A 141 -8.90 -0.60 -2.24
C LEU A 141 -9.76 0.37 -3.07
N PHE A 142 -9.23 0.79 -4.20
CA PHE A 142 -9.99 1.51 -5.23
C PHE A 142 -9.44 1.19 -6.61
N GLU A 143 -10.25 1.32 -7.65
CA GLU A 143 -9.83 1.16 -9.04
C GLU A 143 -9.65 2.54 -9.68
N LEU A 144 -8.46 2.81 -10.25
CA LEU A 144 -8.21 4.03 -11.00
C LEU A 144 -8.78 3.90 -12.41
N HIS A 145 -9.52 4.92 -12.86
CA HIS A 145 -10.11 5.02 -14.19
C HIS A 145 -9.67 6.30 -14.92
N ASP A 146 -9.86 6.30 -16.23
CA ASP A 146 -9.64 7.48 -17.10
C ASP A 146 -8.21 8.03 -17.13
N HIS A 147 -7.24 7.28 -16.59
CA HIS A 147 -5.84 7.68 -16.70
C HIS A 147 -5.35 7.51 -18.15
N PRO A 148 -4.58 8.50 -18.72
CA PRO A 148 -4.13 8.46 -20.10
C PRO A 148 -3.28 7.23 -20.45
N ARG A 149 -2.52 6.71 -19.49
CA ARG A 149 -1.80 5.44 -19.61
C ARG A 149 -2.71 4.32 -19.17
N ALA A 150 -3.08 3.46 -20.11
CA ALA A 150 -4.02 2.35 -19.88
C ALA A 150 -3.53 1.35 -18.82
N ASP A 151 -2.22 1.14 -18.71
CA ASP A 151 -1.57 0.27 -17.71
C ASP A 151 -1.75 0.75 -16.28
N GLN A 152 -2.12 2.02 -16.09
CA GLN A 152 -2.40 2.58 -14.77
C GLN A 152 -3.85 2.43 -14.33
N ASN A 153 -4.78 2.11 -15.26
CA ASN A 153 -6.19 1.89 -14.95
C ASN A 153 -6.38 0.49 -14.34
N ARG A 154 -6.12 0.39 -13.05
CA ARG A 154 -6.17 -0.86 -12.28
C ARG A 154 -6.45 -0.59 -10.82
N GLU A 155 -6.56 -1.66 -10.02
CA GLU A 155 -6.81 -1.56 -8.59
C GLU A 155 -5.54 -1.24 -7.80
N TYR A 156 -5.70 -0.39 -6.77
CA TYR A 156 -4.65 0.06 -5.86
C TYR A 156 -5.10 -0.04 -4.41
N LEU A 157 -4.14 -0.30 -3.53
CA LEU A 157 -4.30 -0.25 -2.08
C LEU A 157 -3.76 1.09 -1.54
N VAL A 158 -4.56 1.79 -0.75
CA VAL A 158 -4.11 3.00 -0.05
C VAL A 158 -3.28 2.60 1.16
N VAL A 159 -1.97 2.80 1.09
CA VAL A 159 -1.03 2.45 2.19
C VAL A 159 -0.74 3.62 3.12
N SER A 160 -0.89 4.84 2.64
CA SER A 160 -0.77 6.06 3.45
C SER A 160 -1.62 7.18 2.87
N ALA A 161 -2.14 8.07 3.72
CA ALA A 161 -2.90 9.22 3.30
C ALA A 161 -2.66 10.40 4.24
N VAL A 162 -2.58 11.60 3.66
CA VAL A 162 -2.56 12.87 4.40
C VAL A 162 -3.76 13.68 3.94
N HIS A 163 -4.66 14.02 4.86
CA HIS A 163 -5.84 14.82 4.57
C HIS A 163 -5.64 16.26 5.03
N THR A 164 -5.78 17.19 4.08
CA THR A 164 -5.75 18.63 4.37
C THR A 164 -7.15 19.20 4.20
N LEU A 165 -7.77 19.62 5.30
CA LEU A 165 -9.10 20.22 5.29
C LEU A 165 -8.99 21.74 5.44
N ARG A 166 -9.70 22.47 4.62
CA ARG A 166 -9.81 23.92 4.70
C ARG A 166 -11.27 24.31 4.90
N SER A 167 -11.55 25.05 5.96
CA SER A 167 -12.85 25.69 6.14
C SER A 167 -12.88 26.99 5.34
N VAL A 168 -13.87 27.13 4.48
CA VAL A 168 -14.18 28.43 3.86
C VAL A 168 -15.13 29.14 4.81
N ALA A 169 -14.65 30.15 5.53
CA ALA A 169 -15.52 31.04 6.28
C ALA A 169 -16.38 31.80 5.28
N TYR A 170 -17.70 31.64 5.36
CA TYR A 170 -18.65 32.54 4.70
C TYR A 170 -18.60 33.87 5.47
N GLU A 171 -17.89 34.84 4.96
CA GLU A 171 -18.09 36.24 5.35
C GLU A 171 -19.39 36.70 4.68
N THR A 172 -20.48 36.66 5.43
CA THR A 172 -21.68 37.38 5.07
C THR A 172 -21.38 38.84 5.35
N GLU A 173 -20.99 39.62 4.37
CA GLU A 173 -21.03 41.07 4.44
C GLU A 173 -22.51 41.46 4.58
N LEU A 174 -22.92 41.70 5.84
CA LEU A 174 -24.12 42.48 6.13
C LEU A 174 -23.77 43.91 5.75
N GLN A 175 -24.23 44.36 4.57
CA GLN A 175 -24.26 45.75 4.24
C GLN A 175 -25.21 46.45 5.26
N PRO A 176 -24.76 47.46 6.03
CA PRO A 176 -25.70 48.25 6.81
C PRO A 176 -26.47 49.15 5.85
N GLU A 177 -27.78 49.17 6.00
CA GLU A 177 -28.69 50.14 5.39
C GLU A 177 -28.39 51.59 5.93
#